data_91cf2ab8940606341b7632159afeca82
#
_entry.id   91cf2ab8940606341b7632159afeca82
#
_cell.length_a   1.000
_cell.length_b   1.000
_cell.length_c   1.000
_cell.angle_alpha   90.00
_cell.angle_beta   90.00
_cell.angle_gamma   90.00
#
_symmetry.space_group_name_H-M   'P 1'
#
loop_
_entity.id
_entity.type
_entity.pdbx_description
1 polymer ?
#
loop_
_entity_poly.entity_id
_entity_poly.type
_entity_poly.pdbx_seq_one_letter_code
_entity_poly.pdbx_strand_id
1 'polypeptide(L)'
;MVLLFVVCQFARVFYVAMGVASAARAGVQYGAQSYVKAIDTTGMNTAATSDGKNIPGLTASSTHFCMCDGNQCSPTQSTPCVVSCSAPPSTCTEPKVFVKVTTSATFQTGISWGLPSTIPLSSIAVLQAQKGTS
;
A
#
# COMPACT_ATOMS: atom_id res chain seq x y z
N MET A 1 31.00 7.27 -22.44
CA MET A 1 30.64 8.06 -21.24
C MET A 1 29.12 8.26 -21.11
N VAL A 2 28.40 8.73 -22.13
CA VAL A 2 26.95 8.99 -22.08
C VAL A 2 26.13 7.74 -21.73
N LEU A 3 26.47 6.60 -22.35
CA LEU A 3 25.77 5.33 -22.14
C LEU A 3 25.88 4.85 -20.68
N LEU A 4 27.06 5.01 -20.08
CA LEU A 4 27.29 4.63 -18.68
C LEU A 4 26.50 5.51 -17.71
N PHE A 5 26.37 6.81 -18.02
CA PHE A 5 25.55 7.72 -17.24
C PHE A 5 24.05 7.36 -17.29
N VAL A 6 23.53 7.01 -18.48
CA VAL A 6 22.14 6.56 -18.67
C VAL A 6 21.87 5.30 -17.86
N VAL A 7 22.74 4.31 -17.90
CA VAL A 7 22.60 3.07 -17.11
C VAL A 7 22.56 3.36 -15.61
N CYS A 8 23.42 4.26 -15.12
CA CYS A 8 23.41 4.68 -13.71
C CYS A 8 22.08 5.32 -13.29
N GLN A 9 21.49 6.16 -14.14
CA GLN A 9 20.20 6.77 -13.83
C GLN A 9 19.07 5.75 -13.80
N PHE A 10 19.05 4.81 -14.73
CA PHE A 10 18.07 3.71 -14.69
C PHE A 10 18.20 2.85 -13.43
N ALA A 11 19.42 2.53 -13.02
CA ALA A 11 19.66 1.77 -11.81
C ALA A 11 19.10 2.47 -10.56
N ARG A 12 19.26 3.81 -10.48
CA ARG A 12 18.72 4.62 -9.37
C ARG A 12 17.19 4.63 -9.35
N VAL A 13 16.53 4.82 -10.51
CA VAL A 13 15.06 4.78 -10.60
C VAL A 13 14.55 3.40 -10.19
N PHE A 14 15.21 2.35 -10.65
CA PHE A 14 14.83 0.97 -10.31
C PHE A 14 14.96 0.70 -8.80
N TYR A 15 16.04 1.17 -8.19
CA TYR A 15 16.25 1.05 -6.75
C TYR A 15 15.13 1.72 -5.94
N VAL A 16 14.76 2.95 -6.31
CA VAL A 16 13.67 3.69 -5.65
C VAL A 16 12.33 2.99 -5.88
N ALA A 17 12.05 2.51 -7.09
CA ALA A 17 10.82 1.78 -7.40
C ALA A 17 10.66 0.50 -6.56
N MET A 18 11.74 -0.26 -6.41
CA MET A 18 11.74 -1.45 -5.55
C MET A 18 11.52 -1.10 -4.08
N GLY A 19 12.12 -0.01 -3.61
CA GLY A 19 11.93 0.46 -2.24
C GLY A 19 10.50 0.93 -1.96
N VAL A 20 9.86 1.63 -2.91
CA VAL A 20 8.45 2.03 -2.82
C VAL A 20 7.54 0.80 -2.74
N ALA A 21 7.83 -0.23 -3.54
CA ALA A 21 7.07 -1.50 -3.51
C ALA A 21 7.29 -2.27 -2.20
N SER A 22 8.53 -2.30 -1.67
CA SER A 22 8.84 -2.92 -0.38
C SER A 22 8.09 -2.24 0.75
N ALA A 23 8.09 -0.92 0.80
CA ALA A 23 7.38 -0.12 1.79
C ALA A 23 5.87 -0.43 1.80
N ALA A 24 5.23 -0.53 0.63
CA ALA A 24 3.82 -0.91 0.55
C ALA A 24 3.56 -2.30 1.16
N ARG A 25 4.44 -3.25 0.88
CA ARG A 25 4.35 -4.62 1.44
C ARG A 25 4.52 -4.62 2.96
N ALA A 26 5.46 -3.86 3.51
CA ALA A 26 5.67 -3.74 4.94
C ALA A 26 4.40 -3.21 5.65
N GLY A 27 3.76 -2.20 5.08
CA GLY A 27 2.50 -1.65 5.61
C GLY A 27 1.37 -2.66 5.61
N VAL A 28 1.12 -3.38 4.51
CA VAL A 28 0.04 -4.38 4.47
C VAL A 28 0.35 -5.61 5.33
N GLN A 29 1.60 -6.00 5.47
CA GLN A 29 1.99 -7.10 6.37
C GLN A 29 1.70 -6.77 7.83
N TYR A 30 1.91 -5.53 8.24
CA TYR A 30 1.51 -5.07 9.57
C TYR A 30 -0.02 -5.18 9.77
N GLY A 31 -0.80 -4.65 8.83
CA GLY A 31 -2.28 -4.68 8.90
C GLY A 31 -2.86 -6.08 8.79
N ALA A 32 -2.22 -6.97 8.03
CA ALA A 32 -2.71 -8.33 7.80
C ALA A 32 -2.54 -9.27 9.02
N GLN A 33 -1.77 -8.88 10.03
CA GLN A 33 -1.50 -9.73 11.19
C GLN A 33 -2.74 -10.01 12.06
N SER A 34 -3.66 -9.06 12.14
CA SER A 34 -4.90 -9.22 12.90
C SER A 34 -5.94 -8.18 12.48
N TYR A 35 -7.21 -8.45 12.83
CA TYR A 35 -8.28 -7.50 12.56
C TYR A 35 -8.09 -6.14 13.27
N VAL A 36 -7.51 -6.15 14.47
CA VAL A 36 -7.21 -4.92 15.23
C VAL A 36 -6.17 -4.07 14.49
N LYS A 37 -5.15 -4.71 13.92
CA LYS A 37 -4.13 -4.01 13.12
C LYS A 37 -4.63 -3.60 11.74
N ALA A 38 -5.63 -4.30 11.20
CA ALA A 38 -6.25 -3.95 9.93
C ALA A 38 -6.96 -2.60 9.95
N ILE A 39 -7.49 -2.18 11.11
CA ILE A 39 -8.10 -0.85 11.29
C ILE A 39 -7.11 0.22 11.74
N ASP A 40 -5.91 -0.17 12.13
CA ASP A 40 -4.83 0.76 12.54
C ASP A 40 -4.09 1.32 11.33
N THR A 41 -4.71 2.29 10.66
CA THR A 41 -4.13 2.97 9.50
C THR A 41 -2.82 3.69 9.85
N THR A 42 -2.71 4.23 11.07
CA THR A 42 -1.50 4.91 11.54
C THR A 42 -0.34 3.94 11.66
N GLY A 43 -0.57 2.77 12.25
CA GLY A 43 0.44 1.72 12.36
C GLY A 43 0.90 1.19 11.01
N MET A 44 -0.04 0.97 10.07
CA MET A 44 0.30 0.57 8.70
C MET A 44 1.14 1.62 7.97
N ASN A 45 0.77 2.90 8.06
CA ASN A 45 1.52 3.98 7.45
C ASN A 45 2.91 4.13 8.07
N THR A 46 3.02 3.98 9.40
CA THR A 46 4.31 4.01 10.10
C THR A 46 5.20 2.85 9.69
N ALA A 47 4.66 1.64 9.57
CA ALA A 47 5.42 0.49 9.10
C ALA A 47 5.94 0.70 7.67
N ALA A 48 5.09 1.21 6.77
CA ALA A 48 5.47 1.51 5.39
C ALA A 48 6.56 2.59 5.32
N THR A 49 6.40 3.71 6.03
CA THR A 49 7.38 4.81 6.01
C THR A 49 8.69 4.44 6.70
N SER A 50 8.65 3.58 7.71
CA SER A 50 9.87 3.07 8.37
C SER A 50 10.69 2.17 7.45
N ASP A 51 10.04 1.30 6.67
CA ASP A 51 10.72 0.48 5.66
C ASP A 51 11.30 1.34 4.54
N GLY A 52 10.56 2.34 4.10
CA GLY A 52 10.97 3.28 3.05
C GLY A 52 11.75 4.50 3.52
N LYS A 53 12.30 4.50 4.74
CA LYS A 53 12.99 5.67 5.34
C LYS A 53 14.15 6.24 4.52
N ASN A 54 14.76 5.42 3.67
CA ASN A 54 15.87 5.81 2.79
C ASN A 54 15.37 6.43 1.46
N ILE A 55 14.07 6.53 1.25
CA ILE A 55 13.48 7.08 0.04
C ILE A 55 12.97 8.49 0.35
N PRO A 56 13.60 9.53 -0.22
CA PRO A 56 13.18 10.90 0.01
C PRO A 56 11.74 11.14 -0.46
N GLY A 57 10.93 11.77 0.39
CA GLY A 57 9.55 12.13 0.04
C GLY A 57 8.58 10.96 -0.07
N LEU A 58 8.91 9.78 0.47
CA LEU A 58 7.98 8.66 0.52
C LEU A 58 6.79 9.01 1.40
N THR A 59 5.60 8.81 0.86
CA THR A 59 4.33 8.91 1.57
C THR A 59 3.61 7.58 1.52
N ALA A 60 2.84 7.27 2.57
CA ALA A 60 2.03 6.07 2.65
C ALA A 60 0.59 6.43 3.04
N SER A 61 -0.36 5.77 2.40
CA SER A 61 -1.78 5.87 2.72
C SER A 61 -2.36 4.46 2.78
N SER A 62 -3.03 4.15 3.86
CA SER A 62 -3.63 2.84 4.10
C SER A 62 -5.13 2.93 4.24
N THR A 63 -5.80 1.90 3.77
CA THR A 63 -7.23 1.71 3.91
C THR A 63 -7.51 0.23 4.16
N HIS A 64 -8.65 -0.06 4.77
CA HIS A 64 -9.17 -1.41 4.87
C HIS A 64 -10.54 -1.48 4.21
N PHE A 65 -10.89 -2.64 3.72
CA PHE A 65 -12.19 -2.90 3.13
C PHE A 65 -12.59 -4.36 3.38
N CYS A 66 -13.88 -4.61 3.29
CA CYS A 66 -14.44 -5.93 3.49
C CYS A 66 -14.88 -6.51 2.14
N MET A 67 -14.69 -7.80 1.96
CA MET A 67 -15.25 -8.54 0.83
C MET A 67 -16.14 -9.66 1.37
N CYS A 68 -17.28 -9.82 0.73
CA CYS A 68 -18.19 -10.91 0.98
C CYS A 68 -18.56 -11.57 -0.35
N ASP A 69 -18.27 -12.87 -0.48
CA ASP A 69 -18.56 -13.66 -1.67
C ASP A 69 -18.14 -12.99 -3.00
N GLY A 70 -16.95 -12.35 -2.98
CA GLY A 70 -16.39 -11.67 -4.14
C GLY A 70 -16.84 -10.23 -4.35
N ASN A 71 -17.81 -9.74 -3.58
CA ASN A 71 -18.28 -8.35 -3.63
C ASN A 71 -17.64 -7.49 -2.55
N GLN A 72 -17.22 -6.30 -2.93
CA GLN A 72 -16.67 -5.33 -1.98
C GLN A 72 -17.82 -4.68 -1.20
N CYS A 73 -17.74 -4.79 0.13
CA CYS A 73 -18.66 -4.15 1.04
C CYS A 73 -18.00 -2.97 1.73
N SER A 74 -18.76 -1.90 1.95
CA SER A 74 -18.24 -0.73 2.64
C SER A 74 -18.12 -1.01 4.14
N PRO A 75 -16.95 -0.77 4.78
CA PRO A 75 -16.84 -0.92 6.22
C PRO A 75 -17.61 0.21 6.91
N THR A 76 -18.54 -0.13 7.78
CA THR A 76 -19.07 0.83 8.75
C THR A 76 -18.07 0.97 9.91
N GLN A 77 -17.59 2.11 10.08
CA GLN A 77 -16.56 2.83 10.84
C GLN A 77 -15.91 2.27 12.11
N SER A 78 -16.28 1.20 12.74
CA SER A 78 -15.68 0.90 14.06
C SER A 78 -15.45 -0.58 14.38
N THR A 79 -15.87 -1.47 13.53
CA THR A 79 -15.59 -2.89 13.65
C THR A 79 -15.22 -3.46 12.29
N PRO A 80 -14.18 -4.32 12.21
CA PRO A 80 -13.81 -4.90 10.94
C PRO A 80 -14.98 -5.76 10.46
N CYS A 81 -15.72 -5.26 9.46
CA CYS A 81 -16.80 -5.97 8.81
C CYS A 81 -18.05 -6.29 9.65
N VAL A 82 -18.68 -5.29 10.26
CA VAL A 82 -20.13 -5.35 10.44
C VAL A 82 -20.76 -4.95 9.10
N VAL A 83 -21.28 -5.94 8.40
CA VAL A 83 -21.59 -5.85 6.98
C VAL A 83 -22.95 -5.23 6.76
N SER A 84 -22.98 -4.05 6.18
CA SER A 84 -24.07 -3.62 5.34
C SER A 84 -23.58 -3.65 3.89
N CYS A 85 -23.65 -4.82 3.25
CA CYS A 85 -23.47 -4.90 1.81
C CYS A 85 -24.69 -4.29 1.14
N SER A 86 -24.51 -3.23 0.37
CA SER A 86 -25.61 -2.58 -0.38
C SER A 86 -26.08 -3.38 -1.60
N ALA A 87 -25.49 -4.57 -1.83
CA ALA A 87 -25.88 -5.48 -2.90
C ALA A 87 -26.21 -6.87 -2.33
N PRO A 88 -27.28 -7.54 -2.82
CA PRO A 88 -27.58 -8.89 -2.39
C PRO A 88 -26.47 -9.89 -2.80
N PRO A 89 -26.19 -10.89 -1.96
CA PRO A 89 -27.02 -11.39 -0.88
C PRO A 89 -26.84 -10.62 0.43
N SER A 90 -27.94 -10.30 1.07
CA SER A 90 -28.02 -9.57 2.35
C SER A 90 -27.46 -10.35 3.56
N THR A 91 -26.98 -11.56 3.35
CA THR A 91 -26.40 -12.44 4.37
C THR A 91 -25.00 -12.84 3.96
N CYS A 92 -24.02 -12.11 4.46
CA CYS A 92 -22.63 -12.50 4.35
C CYS A 92 -22.30 -13.58 5.39
N THR A 93 -21.97 -14.77 4.93
CA THR A 93 -21.67 -15.90 5.83
C THR A 93 -20.26 -15.77 6.41
N GLU A 94 -19.30 -15.26 5.65
CA GLU A 94 -17.92 -15.07 6.10
C GLU A 94 -17.30 -13.78 5.52
N PRO A 95 -17.45 -12.66 6.21
CA PRO A 95 -16.79 -11.43 5.77
C PRO A 95 -15.27 -11.55 5.92
N LYS A 96 -14.55 -11.25 4.84
CA LYS A 96 -13.10 -11.20 4.81
C LYS A 96 -12.63 -9.76 4.82
N VAL A 97 -11.71 -9.43 5.74
CA VAL A 97 -11.09 -8.10 5.82
C VAL A 97 -9.85 -8.07 4.94
N PHE A 98 -9.75 -7.06 4.13
CA PHE A 98 -8.56 -6.77 3.33
C PHE A 98 -7.97 -5.44 3.73
N VAL A 99 -6.67 -5.35 3.75
CA VAL A 99 -5.91 -4.11 3.92
C VAL A 99 -5.24 -3.74 2.62
N LYS A 100 -5.25 -2.46 2.32
CA LYS A 100 -4.62 -1.88 1.13
C LYS A 100 -3.71 -0.75 1.58
N VAL A 101 -2.46 -0.80 1.19
CA VAL A 101 -1.50 0.28 1.40
C VAL A 101 -1.00 0.76 0.06
N THR A 102 -1.07 2.06 -0.14
CA THR A 102 -0.52 2.76 -1.30
C THR A 102 0.66 3.59 -0.83
N THR A 103 1.81 3.37 -1.42
CA THR A 103 3.00 4.18 -1.21
C THR A 103 3.33 4.96 -2.46
N SER A 104 3.80 6.18 -2.30
CA SER A 104 4.23 7.03 -3.40
C SER A 104 5.47 7.82 -3.03
N ALA A 105 6.34 8.02 -4.01
CA ALA A 105 7.51 8.86 -3.92
C ALA A 105 7.76 9.54 -5.25
N THR A 106 8.44 10.69 -5.22
CA THR A 106 8.81 11.41 -6.44
C THR A 106 10.32 11.33 -6.62
N PHE A 107 10.73 10.69 -7.70
CA PHE A 107 12.13 10.64 -8.09
C PHE A 107 12.50 11.89 -8.89
N GLN A 108 13.56 12.59 -8.46
CA GLN A 108 14.11 13.73 -9.21
C GLN A 108 15.20 13.24 -10.17
N THR A 109 14.94 13.42 -11.46
CA THR A 109 15.96 13.21 -12.50
C THR A 109 16.86 14.43 -12.54
N GLY A 110 18.12 14.31 -12.20
CA GLY A 110 19.09 15.42 -12.29
C GLY A 110 19.44 15.86 -13.72
N ILE A 111 18.56 15.61 -14.70
CA ILE A 111 18.79 15.84 -16.13
C ILE A 111 17.69 16.75 -16.65
N SER A 112 18.10 17.93 -17.13
CA SER A 112 17.21 18.92 -17.75
C SER A 112 17.09 18.82 -19.27
N TRP A 113 17.56 17.73 -19.88
CA TRP A 113 17.57 17.58 -21.35
C TRP A 113 16.43 16.65 -21.80
N GLY A 114 15.23 17.22 -22.01
CA GLY A 114 14.12 16.53 -22.68
C GLY A 114 13.40 15.44 -21.86
N LEU A 115 13.83 15.18 -20.64
CA LEU A 115 13.13 14.28 -19.70
C LEU A 115 12.40 15.10 -18.62
N PRO A 116 11.25 14.63 -18.12
CA PRO A 116 10.59 15.30 -17.01
C PRO A 116 11.54 15.34 -15.80
N SER A 117 11.61 16.49 -15.13
CA SER A 117 12.48 16.69 -13.96
C SER A 117 12.12 15.80 -12.79
N THR A 118 10.90 15.26 -12.78
CA THR A 118 10.36 14.42 -11.72
C THR A 118 9.60 13.22 -12.30
N ILE A 119 9.83 12.04 -11.74
CA ILE A 119 9.11 10.82 -12.08
C ILE A 119 8.32 10.39 -10.84
N PRO A 120 6.98 10.42 -10.87
CA PRO A 120 6.18 9.88 -9.77
C PRO A 120 6.24 8.35 -9.80
N LEU A 121 6.57 7.76 -8.67
CA LEU A 121 6.58 6.32 -8.45
C LEU A 121 5.52 6.00 -7.41
N SER A 122 4.68 5.01 -7.69
CA SER A 122 3.68 4.54 -6.74
C SER A 122 3.59 3.02 -6.75
N SER A 123 3.25 2.45 -5.62
CA SER A 123 2.98 1.03 -5.47
C SER A 123 1.78 0.80 -4.58
N ILE A 124 1.01 -0.23 -4.91
CA ILE A 124 -0.14 -0.65 -4.15
C ILE A 124 0.06 -2.10 -3.74
N ALA A 125 -0.13 -2.39 -2.46
CA ALA A 125 -0.17 -3.74 -1.95
C ALA A 125 -1.50 -3.99 -1.25
N VAL A 126 -2.04 -5.20 -1.40
CA VAL A 126 -3.29 -5.65 -0.78
C VAL A 126 -3.08 -7.02 -0.18
N LEU A 127 -3.47 -7.20 1.07
CA LEU A 127 -3.46 -8.50 1.75
C LEU A 127 -4.75 -8.71 2.54
N GLN A 128 -5.14 -9.96 2.69
CA GLN A 128 -6.22 -10.34 3.57
C GLN A 128 -5.72 -10.35 5.02
N ALA A 129 -6.46 -9.70 5.92
CA ALA A 129 -6.18 -9.74 7.34
C ALA A 129 -6.59 -11.11 7.92
N GLN A 130 -5.74 -11.64 8.80
CA GLN A 130 -6.03 -12.89 9.48
C GLN A 130 -7.03 -12.65 10.61
N LYS A 131 -8.02 -13.54 10.72
CA LYS A 131 -8.88 -13.60 11.88
C LYS A 131 -8.03 -14.10 13.03
N GLY A 132 -7.69 -13.21 13.98
CA GLY A 132 -6.95 -13.60 15.17
C GLY A 132 -7.70 -14.73 15.88
N THR A 133 -7.05 -15.86 16.08
CA THR A 133 -7.51 -16.88 17.01
C THR A 133 -7.33 -16.28 18.41
N SER A 134 -8.45 -15.90 19.01
CA SER A 134 -8.52 -15.58 20.45
C SER A 134 -8.34 -16.84 21.26
#